data_2369e2c1b2ff6a01b6425c3fdbbe5bc9
#
_entry.id   2369e2c1b2ff6a01b6425c3fdbbe5bc9
#
_cell.length_a   1.000
_cell.length_b   1.000
_cell.length_c   1.000
_cell.angle_alpha   90.00
_cell.angle_beta   90.00
_cell.angle_gamma   90.00
#
_symmetry.space_group_name_H-M   'P 1'
#
loop_
_entity.id
_entity.type
_entity.pdbx_description
1 polymer ?
#
loop_
_entity_poly.entity_id
_entity_poly.type
_entity_poly.pdbx_seq_one_letter_code
_entity_poly.pdbx_strand_id
1 'polypeptide(L)' 'MLGTVPLARDDLIQIKGSIVEALAGGLYRVKGDNGMEFLAKIGGRMRRYHIRVIPGDRVTIAVSPYDPSHGLIVFRG' A
#
# COMPACT_ATOMS: atom_id res chain seq x y z
N MET A 1 -25.92 14.95 3.87
CA MET A 1 -25.34 14.61 3.58
C MET A 1 -24.61 14.27 3.54
N LEU A 2 -24.50 14.08 3.40
CA LEU A 2 -23.79 13.62 3.30
C LEU A 2 -23.25 13.27 2.71
N GLY A 3 -23.55 13.42 2.62
CA GLY A 3 -23.09 12.42 1.97
C GLY A 3 -21.90 12.42 1.16
N THR A 4 -21.46 13.36 0.82
CA THR A 4 -20.29 13.32 0.05
C THR A 4 -19.14 13.01 0.92
N VAL A 5 -18.69 11.83 0.79
CA VAL A 5 -17.55 11.45 1.52
C VAL A 5 -16.36 11.74 0.68
N PRO A 6 -15.59 12.72 1.04
CA PRO A 6 -14.34 12.91 0.33
C PRO A 6 -13.49 11.70 0.60
N LEU A 7 -12.65 11.38 -0.34
CA LEU A 7 -11.70 10.32 -0.14
C LEU A 7 -10.64 10.81 0.81
N ALA A 8 -11.05 10.97 2.04
CA ALA A 8 -10.11 11.36 3.06
C ALA A 8 -9.25 10.17 3.45
N ARG A 9 -8.16 10.45 4.12
CA ARG A 9 -7.28 9.38 4.57
C ARG A 9 -7.98 8.41 5.49
N ASP A 10 -9.01 8.89 6.18
CA ASP A 10 -9.77 8.06 7.10
C ASP A 10 -10.51 6.95 6.40
N ASP A 11 -10.73 7.10 5.10
CA ASP A 11 -11.41 6.08 4.32
C ASP A 11 -10.47 4.99 3.84
N LEU A 12 -9.18 5.14 4.06
CA LEU A 12 -8.22 4.15 3.61
C LEU A 12 -8.07 3.06 4.67
N ILE A 13 -7.95 1.84 4.18
CA ILE A 13 -7.75 0.69 5.04
C ILE A 13 -6.27 0.39 5.05
N GLN A 14 -5.70 0.26 6.24
CA GLN A 14 -4.30 -0.10 6.38
C GLN A 14 -4.16 -1.59 6.59
N ILE A 15 -3.31 -2.20 5.79
CA ILE A 15 -3.08 -3.63 5.83
C ILE A 15 -1.59 -3.87 5.93
N LYS A 16 -1.20 -4.73 6.84
CA LYS A 16 0.20 -5.14 6.96
C LYS A 16 0.44 -6.36 6.09
N GLY A 17 1.61 -6.39 5.51
CA GLY A 17 1.99 -7.50 4.65
C GLY A 17 3.47 -7.52 4.39
N SER A 18 3.86 -8.37 3.46
CA SER A 18 5.26 -8.52 3.06
C SER A 18 5.39 -8.32 1.57
N ILE A 19 6.50 -7.73 1.17
CA ILE A 19 6.82 -7.61 -0.25
C ILE A 19 7.15 -9.00 -0.78
N VAL A 20 6.43 -9.42 -1.81
CA VAL A 20 6.66 -10.71 -2.45
C VAL A 20 7.57 -10.53 -3.65
N GLU A 21 7.35 -9.46 -4.40
CA GLU A 21 8.07 -9.27 -5.65
C GLU A 21 8.11 -7.79 -5.99
N ALA A 22 9.23 -7.36 -6.57
CA ALA A 22 9.34 -6.01 -7.12
C ALA A 22 9.05 -6.09 -8.60
N LEU A 23 8.13 -5.28 -9.07
CA LEU A 23 7.71 -5.26 -10.46
C LEU A 23 8.24 -4.01 -11.14
N ALA A 24 8.19 -4.00 -12.46
CA ALA A 24 8.62 -2.85 -13.22
C ALA A 24 7.73 -1.64 -12.93
N GLY A 25 8.27 -0.45 -13.11
CA GLY A 25 7.50 0.78 -12.97
C GLY A 25 7.24 1.22 -11.55
N GLY A 26 8.00 0.69 -10.59
CA GLY A 26 7.85 1.09 -9.20
C GLY A 26 6.67 0.43 -8.50
N LEU A 27 6.17 -0.65 -9.07
CA LEU A 27 5.12 -1.44 -8.46
C LEU A 27 5.71 -2.57 -7.65
N TYR A 28 4.99 -2.96 -6.62
CA TYR A 28 5.39 -4.08 -5.76
C TYR A 28 4.19 -4.97 -5.53
N ARG A 29 4.44 -6.27 -5.57
CA ARG A 29 3.41 -7.22 -5.15
C ARG A 29 3.58 -7.46 -3.67
N VAL A 30 2.50 -7.22 -2.94
CA VAL A 30 2.50 -7.35 -1.48
C VAL A 30 1.49 -8.40 -1.10
N LYS A 31 1.91 -9.33 -0.27
CA LYS A 31 0.98 -10.30 0.28
C LYS A 31 0.60 -9.85 1.68
N GLY A 32 -0.67 -9.54 1.85
CA GLY A 32 -1.17 -9.10 3.14
C GLY A 32 -1.25 -10.23 4.15
N ASP A 33 -1.28 -9.86 5.41
CA ASP A 33 -1.42 -10.85 6.48
C ASP A 33 -2.77 -11.54 6.44
N ASN A 34 -3.73 -10.96 5.73
CA ASN A 34 -5.04 -11.59 5.51
C ASN A 34 -5.04 -12.59 4.37
N GLY A 35 -3.89 -12.84 3.75
CA GLY A 35 -3.76 -13.79 2.66
C GLY A 35 -4.03 -13.24 1.28
N MET A 36 -4.44 -11.98 1.18
CA MET A 36 -4.72 -11.37 -0.12
C MET A 36 -3.45 -10.74 -0.69
N GLU A 37 -3.39 -10.68 -2.01
CA GLU A 37 -2.29 -10.02 -2.69
C GLU A 37 -2.75 -8.68 -3.23
N PHE A 38 -1.85 -7.72 -3.14
CA PHE A 38 -2.11 -6.36 -3.59
C PHE A 38 -0.99 -5.90 -4.49
N LEU A 39 -1.32 -5.01 -5.42
CA LEU A 39 -0.31 -4.26 -6.16
C LEU A 39 -0.19 -2.90 -5.49
N ALA A 40 1.01 -2.54 -5.10
CA ALA A 40 1.22 -1.31 -4.34
C ALA A 40 2.37 -0.51 -4.94
N LYS A 41 2.24 0.79 -4.83
CA LYS A 41 3.30 1.73 -5.19
C LYS A 41 3.86 2.31 -3.92
N ILE A 42 5.11 2.79 -3.99
CA ILE A 42 5.70 3.53 -2.89
C ILE A 42 4.94 4.84 -2.74
N GLY A 43 4.47 5.10 -1.54
CA GLY A 43 3.79 6.35 -1.24
C GLY A 43 4.74 7.54 -1.34
N GLY A 44 4.16 8.73 -1.54
CA GLY A 44 4.95 9.93 -1.77
C GLY A 44 5.93 10.23 -0.65
N ARG A 45 5.53 9.99 0.60
CA ARG A 45 6.40 10.25 1.75
C ARG A 45 7.64 9.36 1.70
N MET A 46 7.46 8.08 1.38
CA MET A 46 8.59 7.18 1.32
C MET A 46 9.51 7.51 0.16
N ARG A 47 8.95 7.92 -0.97
CA ARG A 47 9.77 8.36 -2.10
C ARG A 47 10.58 9.60 -1.74
N ARG A 48 9.95 10.50 -1.01
CA ARG A 48 10.59 11.76 -0.61
C ARG A 48 11.81 11.52 0.26
N TYR A 49 11.76 10.50 1.12
CA TYR A 49 12.86 10.17 2.02
C TYR A 49 13.74 9.06 1.48
N HIS A 50 13.53 8.68 0.23
CA HIS A 50 14.33 7.65 -0.43
C HIS A 50 14.31 6.31 0.29
N ILE A 51 13.20 5.99 0.92
CA ILE A 51 13.03 4.70 1.59
C ILE A 51 12.80 3.65 0.54
N ARG A 52 13.60 2.60 0.57
CA ARG A 52 13.49 1.50 -0.37
C ARG A 52 12.93 0.27 0.32
N VAL A 53 12.23 -0.54 -0.45
CA VAL A 53 11.73 -1.83 0.01
C VAL A 53 12.21 -2.91 -0.95
N ILE A 54 12.44 -4.10 -0.42
CA ILE A 54 12.88 -5.25 -1.22
C ILE A 54 11.98 -6.43 -0.89
N PRO A 55 11.95 -7.47 -1.73
CA PRO A 55 11.20 -8.67 -1.41
C PRO A 55 11.61 -9.22 -0.05
N GLY A 56 10.61 -9.58 0.73
CA GLY A 56 10.82 -10.03 2.10
C GLY A 56 10.62 -8.98 3.16
N ASP A 57 10.60 -7.70 2.78
CA ASP A 57 10.38 -6.62 3.75
C ASP A 57 8.92 -6.61 4.20
N ARG A 58 8.74 -6.31 5.48
CA ARG A 58 7.41 -6.04 6.02
C ARG A 58 7.03 -4.60 5.75
N VAL A 59 5.81 -4.41 5.32
CA VAL A 59 5.32 -3.07 4.99
C VAL A 59 3.88 -2.92 5.45
N THR A 60 3.45 -1.68 5.56
CA THR A 60 2.04 -1.35 5.75
C THR A 60 1.58 -0.64 4.49
N ILE A 61 0.49 -1.11 3.92
CA ILE A 61 -0.10 -0.49 2.73
C ILE A 61 -1.45 0.12 3.10
N ALA A 62 -1.79 1.19 2.40
CA ALA A 62 -3.10 1.80 2.51
C ALA A 62 -3.85 1.51 1.23
N VAL A 63 -5.04 0.94 1.35
CA VAL A 63 -5.87 0.61 0.20
C VAL A 63 -7.20 1.32 0.32
N SER A 64 -7.77 1.67 -0.83
CA SER A 64 -9.09 2.26 -0.88
C SER A 64 -10.13 1.14 -0.85
N PRO A 65 -11.22 1.30 -0.10
CA PRO A 65 -12.30 0.32 -0.15
C PRO A 65 -12.96 0.24 -1.52
N TYR A 66 -12.75 1.26 -2.36
CA TYR A 66 -13.29 1.27 -3.71
C TYR A 66 -12.38 0.57 -4.71
N ASP A 67 -11.12 0.36 -4.35
CA ASP A 67 -10.17 -0.33 -5.20
C ASP A 67 -9.18 -1.07 -4.33
N PRO A 68 -9.64 -2.16 -3.71
CA PRO A 68 -8.82 -2.86 -2.71
C PRO A 68 -7.66 -3.65 -3.30
N SER A 69 -7.60 -3.79 -4.62
CA SER A 69 -6.49 -4.53 -5.22
C SER A 69 -5.24 -3.66 -5.39
N HIS A 70 -5.37 -2.35 -5.24
CA HIS A 70 -4.24 -1.43 -5.37
C HIS A 70 -4.06 -0.66 -4.09
N GLY A 71 -2.82 -0.39 -3.75
CA GLY A 71 -2.55 0.35 -2.54
C GLY A 71 -1.27 1.16 -2.65
N LEU A 72 -1.00 1.88 -1.56
CA LEU A 72 0.23 2.64 -1.41
C LEU A 72 0.99 2.09 -0.22
N ILE A 73 2.28 1.90 -0.39
CA ILE A 73 3.13 1.53 0.73
C ILE A 73 3.38 2.79 1.53
N VAL A 74 2.89 2.81 2.76
CA VAL A 74 2.96 4.01 3.60
C VAL A 74 3.98 3.88 4.72
N PHE A 75 4.30 2.66 5.10
CA PHE A 75 5.32 2.40 6.11
C PHE A 75 6.10 1.16 5.74
N ARG A 76 7.37 1.17 6.13
CA ARG A 76 8.20 0.00 6.09
C ARG A 76 8.30 -0.55 7.50
N GLY A 77 7.78 -1.76 7.68
CA GLY A 77 7.79 -2.39 8.99
C GLY A 77 6.44 -2.73 9.53
#